data_07bf9061b214e597ee01e942bc2d13ba
#
_entry.id   07bf9061b214e597ee01e942bc2d13ba
#
_cell.length_a   1.000
_cell.length_b   1.000
_cell.length_c   1.000
_cell.angle_alpha   90.00
_cell.angle_beta   90.00
_cell.angle_gamma   90.00
#
_symmetry.space_group_name_H-M   'P 1'
#
loop_
_entity.id
_entity.type
_entity.pdbx_description
1 polymer ?
#
loop_
_entity_poly.entity_id
_entity_poly.type
_entity_poly.pdbx_seq_one_letter_code
_entity_poly.pdbx_strand_id
1 'polypeptide(L)'
;FASCLVGSEMCIRDRWYTADGEEYAPVKAQDFVTGIKYASDNKGQAMDLIQNSIKGLNDYVTGVTNDFSTVGVKALDDYTVEYTLTRPEPYWNSKTTNSILFPVNEEFLKSKEKEFGTLTPSSILYNGPYLLKDFTSKSSIEYVKNPHYYDHDKVTIEKVKLAYFDGSDQEMTIRNFESGAYSLAGVYPNSSNYAKTKEKYQDNIVYSLQDKTSWYFNFNVNRKAYNHTAKTTDEQKKSTQIAILNKNFRQAINFAIDRTAYSAQSNGQEAASKTLRNTLVPPTFVQVGDKSFGEVVSSKLVQYGTEWSGINLADAQDGYFNKEKAQAKFAEAKKELESKGVTFPIHIDVPVDQTNKNAVSGMNSVKQTLETVFGDDNIVIDVQQLSTDDFSNVAFLAPNPASRDYDLNFDGWVGDYQDPSTYLDPFNAEDGFYLKIFGLDAKENQELIKSLGLDTYTKLLKEAGAENKDVAKRYEKYAEAQAWMIDNSLIMSTMSNGGTASVTKVTPFTRAYSLVGIKGDGNNYKYMRLQKDPVTKKQFDEAKAKWEEESKKAIEKSQKEFESHIK
;
A
#
# COMPACT_ATOMS: atom_id res chain seq x y z
N PHE A 1 -11.57 0.49 -29.49
CA PHE A 1 -12.56 0.90 -28.46
C PHE A 1 -12.89 -0.31 -27.61
N ALA A 2 -12.45 -0.33 -26.35
CA ALA A 2 -12.91 -1.31 -25.39
C ALA A 2 -14.11 -0.72 -24.65
N SER A 3 -15.34 -1.10 -25.03
CA SER A 3 -16.51 -0.88 -24.21
C SER A 3 -16.65 -2.11 -23.31
N CYS A 4 -16.61 -1.92 -22.00
CA CYS A 4 -16.88 -2.97 -21.03
C CYS A 4 -18.34 -2.80 -20.57
N LEU A 5 -19.20 -3.72 -21.01
CA LEU A 5 -20.57 -3.85 -20.49
C LEU A 5 -20.48 -4.65 -19.18
N VAL A 6 -20.57 -3.99 -18.05
CA VAL A 6 -20.69 -4.65 -16.75
C VAL A 6 -22.15 -4.70 -16.38
N GLY A 7 -22.82 -5.79 -16.75
CA GLY A 7 -24.11 -6.16 -16.21
C GLY A 7 -23.90 -7.09 -15.02
N SER A 8 -24.22 -6.65 -13.81
CA SER A 8 -24.22 -7.51 -12.62
C SER A 8 -25.66 -7.74 -12.20
N GLU A 9 -26.09 -9.01 -12.13
CA GLU A 9 -27.40 -9.37 -11.56
C GLU A 9 -27.59 -8.87 -10.12
N MET A 10 -26.50 -8.55 -9.42
CA MET A 10 -26.51 -8.00 -8.07
C MET A 10 -27.13 -6.60 -8.02
N CYS A 11 -26.81 -5.72 -8.96
CA CYS A 11 -27.34 -4.36 -9.03
C CYS A 11 -28.87 -4.31 -9.27
N ILE A 12 -29.43 -5.31 -9.95
CA ILE A 12 -30.89 -5.38 -10.24
C ILE A 12 -31.72 -5.54 -8.97
N ARG A 13 -31.14 -6.08 -7.89
CA ARG A 13 -31.83 -6.37 -6.62
C ARG A 13 -31.49 -5.40 -5.52
N ASP A 14 -30.55 -4.50 -5.74
CA ASP A 14 -30.03 -3.64 -4.69
C ASP A 14 -30.93 -2.43 -4.43
N ARG A 15 -30.94 -2.00 -3.19
CA ARG A 15 -31.76 -0.88 -2.69
C ARG A 15 -30.89 0.05 -1.86
N TRP A 16 -31.21 1.33 -1.92
CA TRP A 16 -30.70 2.31 -0.99
C TRP A 16 -31.51 2.29 0.31
N TYR A 17 -30.80 2.34 1.44
CA TYR A 17 -31.35 2.38 2.77
C TYR A 17 -30.85 3.61 3.52
N THR A 18 -31.70 4.16 4.40
CA THR A 18 -31.30 5.19 5.36
C THR A 18 -30.44 4.57 6.48
N ALA A 19 -29.84 5.41 7.34
CA ALA A 19 -29.10 4.94 8.52
C ALA A 19 -29.95 4.15 9.52
N ASP A 20 -31.28 4.34 9.49
CA ASP A 20 -32.23 3.61 10.33
C ASP A 20 -32.74 2.32 9.67
N GLY A 21 -32.28 2.02 8.45
CA GLY A 21 -32.61 0.80 7.72
C GLY A 21 -33.91 0.89 6.92
N GLU A 22 -34.48 2.08 6.76
CA GLU A 22 -35.68 2.28 5.92
C GLU A 22 -35.28 2.29 4.44
N GLU A 23 -36.03 1.60 3.58
CA GLU A 23 -35.83 1.61 2.13
C GLU A 23 -36.10 3.03 1.58
N TYR A 24 -35.12 3.53 0.79
CA TYR A 24 -35.20 4.85 0.19
C TYR A 24 -35.54 4.77 -1.32
N ALA A 25 -34.77 4.01 -2.10
CA ALA A 25 -34.94 3.89 -3.54
C ALA A 25 -34.23 2.64 -4.10
N PRO A 26 -34.55 2.16 -5.32
CA PRO A 26 -33.71 1.20 -6.01
C PRO A 26 -32.37 1.81 -6.42
N VAL A 27 -31.31 1.01 -6.40
CA VAL A 27 -30.02 1.41 -6.99
C VAL A 27 -30.13 1.32 -8.52
N LYS A 28 -29.73 2.38 -9.21
CA LYS A 28 -29.81 2.48 -10.68
C LYS A 28 -28.44 2.76 -11.30
N ALA A 29 -28.33 2.47 -12.60
CA ALA A 29 -27.13 2.76 -13.40
C ALA A 29 -26.74 4.25 -13.34
N GLN A 30 -27.73 5.16 -13.30
CA GLN A 30 -27.48 6.59 -13.17
C GLN A 30 -26.75 6.96 -11.87
N ASP A 31 -26.92 6.18 -10.78
CA ASP A 31 -26.25 6.44 -9.51
C ASP A 31 -24.72 6.31 -9.63
N PHE A 32 -24.22 5.40 -10.50
CA PHE A 32 -22.79 5.27 -10.80
C PHE A 32 -22.25 6.47 -11.59
N VAL A 33 -23.03 6.99 -12.54
CA VAL A 33 -22.67 8.22 -13.28
C VAL A 33 -22.60 9.41 -12.33
N THR A 34 -23.59 9.52 -11.43
CA THR A 34 -23.65 10.55 -10.39
C THR A 34 -22.45 10.47 -9.44
N GLY A 35 -22.06 9.25 -9.02
CA GLY A 35 -20.91 9.05 -8.14
C GLY A 35 -19.62 9.58 -8.74
N ILE A 36 -19.32 9.23 -10.00
CA ILE A 36 -18.12 9.72 -10.69
C ILE A 36 -18.15 11.23 -10.88
N LYS A 37 -19.32 11.77 -11.27
CA LYS A 37 -19.48 13.23 -11.41
C LYS A 37 -19.21 13.94 -10.08
N TYR A 38 -19.83 13.49 -9.00
CA TYR A 38 -19.64 14.04 -7.66
C TYR A 38 -18.17 14.00 -7.23
N ALA A 39 -17.50 12.86 -7.41
CA ALA A 39 -16.10 12.70 -7.09
C ALA A 39 -15.21 13.65 -7.90
N SER A 40 -15.53 13.85 -9.20
CA SER A 40 -14.78 14.74 -10.10
C SER A 40 -14.95 16.21 -9.71
N ASP A 41 -16.19 16.64 -9.47
CA ASP A 41 -16.52 18.03 -9.08
C ASP A 41 -15.86 18.43 -7.75
N ASN A 42 -15.70 17.46 -6.82
CA ASN A 42 -15.08 17.65 -5.51
C ASN A 42 -13.60 17.28 -5.45
N LYS A 43 -12.97 16.94 -6.57
CA LYS A 43 -11.55 16.53 -6.65
C LYS A 43 -11.20 15.44 -5.63
N GLY A 44 -11.97 14.35 -5.66
CA GLY A 44 -11.82 13.23 -4.74
C GLY A 44 -10.37 12.71 -4.68
N GLN A 45 -9.91 12.31 -3.51
CA GLN A 45 -8.50 11.93 -3.27
C GLN A 45 -8.00 10.76 -4.13
N ALA A 46 -8.90 9.82 -4.53
CA ALA A 46 -8.55 8.68 -5.38
C ALA A 46 -8.83 8.93 -6.87
N MET A 47 -8.93 10.19 -7.30
CA MET A 47 -9.22 10.54 -8.69
C MET A 47 -8.14 10.04 -9.66
N ASP A 48 -6.88 10.03 -9.24
CA ASP A 48 -5.74 9.48 -9.99
C ASP A 48 -5.96 8.04 -10.48
N LEU A 49 -6.73 7.25 -9.72
CA LEU A 49 -7.05 5.87 -10.07
C LEU A 49 -7.85 5.74 -11.38
N ILE A 50 -8.71 6.70 -11.69
CA ILE A 50 -9.65 6.63 -12.82
C ILE A 50 -9.50 7.77 -13.83
N GLN A 51 -8.86 8.88 -13.45
CA GLN A 51 -8.78 10.11 -14.25
C GLN A 51 -8.20 9.87 -15.65
N ASN A 52 -7.14 9.06 -15.75
CA ASN A 52 -6.50 8.73 -17.03
C ASN A 52 -7.05 7.44 -17.67
N SER A 53 -7.93 6.71 -16.96
CA SER A 53 -8.54 5.47 -17.44
C SER A 53 -9.83 5.73 -18.22
N ILE A 54 -10.71 6.58 -17.70
CA ILE A 54 -12.01 6.88 -18.33
C ILE A 54 -11.83 8.00 -19.36
N LYS A 55 -12.30 7.76 -20.60
CA LYS A 55 -12.21 8.72 -21.68
C LYS A 55 -12.85 10.06 -21.30
N GLY A 56 -12.14 11.18 -21.58
CA GLY A 56 -12.63 12.53 -21.33
C GLY A 56 -12.63 12.96 -19.86
N LEU A 57 -12.39 12.05 -18.90
CA LEU A 57 -12.41 12.39 -17.47
C LEU A 57 -11.26 13.33 -17.07
N ASN A 58 -10.07 13.12 -17.62
CA ASN A 58 -8.94 14.03 -17.39
C ASN A 58 -9.25 15.47 -17.82
N ASP A 59 -9.83 15.64 -19.00
CA ASP A 59 -10.17 16.96 -19.55
C ASP A 59 -11.24 17.66 -18.68
N TYR A 60 -12.17 16.90 -18.15
CA TYR A 60 -13.20 17.40 -17.22
C TYR A 60 -12.58 17.82 -15.88
N VAL A 61 -11.78 16.96 -15.24
CA VAL A 61 -11.17 17.24 -13.92
C VAL A 61 -10.17 18.39 -13.97
N THR A 62 -9.44 18.54 -15.08
CA THR A 62 -8.46 19.62 -15.27
C THR A 62 -9.08 20.94 -15.77
N GLY A 63 -10.38 20.94 -16.09
CA GLY A 63 -11.10 22.14 -16.54
C GLY A 63 -10.89 22.49 -18.00
N VAL A 64 -10.37 21.59 -18.83
CA VAL A 64 -10.33 21.74 -20.30
C VAL A 64 -11.75 21.78 -20.86
N THR A 65 -12.66 21.02 -20.26
CA THR A 65 -14.11 21.07 -20.52
C THR A 65 -14.89 21.09 -19.22
N ASN A 66 -16.07 21.73 -19.24
CA ASN A 66 -17.05 21.69 -18.14
C ASN A 66 -18.25 20.78 -18.47
N ASP A 67 -18.24 20.14 -19.63
CA ASP A 67 -19.33 19.29 -20.09
C ASP A 67 -19.06 17.81 -19.70
N PHE A 68 -19.70 17.36 -18.61
CA PHE A 68 -19.57 15.98 -18.15
C PHE A 68 -20.13 14.94 -19.13
N SER A 69 -20.99 15.34 -20.08
CA SER A 69 -21.52 14.42 -21.11
C SER A 69 -20.43 13.87 -22.04
N THR A 70 -19.25 14.54 -22.09
CA THR A 70 -18.07 14.09 -22.84
C THR A 70 -17.28 12.98 -22.13
N VAL A 71 -17.58 12.73 -20.85
CA VAL A 71 -16.92 11.69 -20.05
C VAL A 71 -17.49 10.31 -20.42
N GLY A 72 -16.60 9.34 -20.54
CA GLY A 72 -16.92 7.97 -20.97
C GLY A 72 -17.59 7.12 -19.90
N VAL A 73 -18.59 7.65 -19.18
CA VAL A 73 -19.47 6.90 -18.30
C VAL A 73 -20.92 7.24 -18.61
N LYS A 74 -21.76 6.23 -18.84
CA LYS A 74 -23.16 6.43 -19.24
C LYS A 74 -24.07 5.35 -18.66
N ALA A 75 -25.24 5.74 -18.22
CA ALA A 75 -26.36 4.84 -17.97
C ALA A 75 -27.10 4.63 -19.31
N LEU A 76 -27.08 3.39 -19.84
CA LEU A 76 -27.78 3.05 -21.07
C LEU A 76 -29.26 2.76 -20.82
N ASP A 77 -29.56 2.22 -19.65
CA ASP A 77 -30.89 1.97 -19.09
C ASP A 77 -30.81 1.98 -17.56
N ASP A 78 -31.86 1.57 -16.86
CA ASP A 78 -31.91 1.60 -15.39
C ASP A 78 -30.84 0.70 -14.72
N TYR A 79 -30.30 -0.30 -15.44
CA TYR A 79 -29.41 -1.33 -14.88
C TYR A 79 -28.12 -1.55 -15.64
N THR A 80 -27.88 -0.82 -16.72
CA THR A 80 -26.68 -0.96 -17.57
C THR A 80 -25.82 0.28 -17.52
N VAL A 81 -24.61 0.16 -16.99
CA VAL A 81 -23.56 1.21 -17.01
C VAL A 81 -22.53 0.88 -18.07
N GLU A 82 -22.26 1.81 -18.97
CA GLU A 82 -21.19 1.72 -19.96
C GLU A 82 -20.00 2.58 -19.52
N TYR A 83 -18.81 1.97 -19.49
CA TYR A 83 -17.53 2.67 -19.34
C TYR A 83 -16.76 2.63 -20.65
N THR A 84 -16.37 3.78 -21.18
CA THR A 84 -15.45 3.91 -22.30
C THR A 84 -14.06 4.26 -21.78
N LEU A 85 -13.11 3.36 -21.94
CA LEU A 85 -11.74 3.54 -21.45
C LEU A 85 -10.84 4.18 -22.52
N THR A 86 -9.79 4.87 -22.10
CA THR A 86 -8.77 5.47 -22.99
C THR A 86 -7.86 4.41 -23.60
N ARG A 87 -7.70 3.27 -22.92
CA ARG A 87 -6.88 2.11 -23.32
C ARG A 87 -7.48 0.84 -22.75
N PRO A 88 -7.14 -0.36 -23.30
CA PRO A 88 -7.53 -1.62 -22.67
C PRO A 88 -6.91 -1.76 -21.27
N GLU A 89 -7.75 -2.04 -20.28
CA GLU A 89 -7.35 -2.34 -18.90
C GLU A 89 -7.98 -3.69 -18.51
N PRO A 90 -7.28 -4.83 -18.69
CA PRO A 90 -7.84 -6.15 -18.39
C PRO A 90 -8.24 -6.32 -16.91
N TYR A 91 -7.67 -5.49 -16.05
CA TYR A 91 -7.92 -5.43 -14.62
C TYR A 91 -9.05 -4.45 -14.21
N TRP A 92 -9.79 -3.86 -15.16
CA TRP A 92 -10.83 -2.85 -14.91
C TRP A 92 -11.84 -3.30 -13.85
N ASN A 93 -12.28 -4.56 -13.90
CA ASN A 93 -13.22 -5.09 -12.92
C ASN A 93 -12.70 -5.00 -11.48
N SER A 94 -11.39 -5.12 -11.26
CA SER A 94 -10.82 -4.93 -9.93
C SER A 94 -10.80 -3.45 -9.49
N LYS A 95 -10.69 -2.50 -10.44
CA LYS A 95 -10.83 -1.07 -10.13
C LYS A 95 -12.23 -0.72 -9.67
N THR A 96 -13.28 -1.38 -10.19
CA THR A 96 -14.67 -1.08 -9.80
C THR A 96 -14.98 -1.40 -8.32
N THR A 97 -14.09 -2.09 -7.64
CA THR A 97 -14.20 -2.33 -6.18
C THR A 97 -13.74 -1.13 -5.33
N ASN A 98 -13.17 -0.09 -5.95
CA ASN A 98 -12.75 1.12 -5.25
C ASN A 98 -13.90 2.10 -5.05
N SER A 99 -13.91 2.76 -3.90
CA SER A 99 -14.97 3.68 -3.49
C SER A 99 -15.18 4.87 -4.43
N ILE A 100 -14.15 5.28 -5.19
CA ILE A 100 -14.26 6.34 -6.19
C ILE A 100 -15.26 6.01 -7.31
N LEU A 101 -15.54 4.72 -7.54
CA LEU A 101 -16.49 4.21 -8.53
C LEU A 101 -17.81 3.74 -7.91
N PHE A 102 -18.02 3.97 -6.61
CA PHE A 102 -19.28 3.59 -5.96
C PHE A 102 -20.44 4.49 -6.38
N PRO A 103 -21.66 3.96 -6.43
CA PRO A 103 -22.84 4.71 -6.81
C PRO A 103 -23.22 5.75 -5.75
N VAL A 104 -23.85 6.83 -6.17
CA VAL A 104 -24.42 7.91 -5.32
C VAL A 104 -25.80 8.26 -5.84
N ASN A 105 -26.81 8.20 -4.98
CA ASN A 105 -28.16 8.59 -5.36
C ASN A 105 -28.26 10.11 -5.53
N GLU A 106 -28.68 10.56 -6.70
CA GLU A 106 -28.68 11.98 -7.08
C GLU A 106 -29.68 12.81 -6.27
N GLU A 107 -30.87 12.26 -6.01
CA GLU A 107 -31.93 12.95 -5.24
C GLU A 107 -31.48 13.16 -3.79
N PHE A 108 -30.92 12.12 -3.19
CA PHE A 108 -30.38 12.21 -1.83
C PHE A 108 -29.19 13.17 -1.75
N LEU A 109 -28.27 13.11 -2.70
CA LEU A 109 -27.12 14.03 -2.79
C LEU A 109 -27.62 15.49 -2.81
N LYS A 110 -28.59 15.81 -3.66
CA LYS A 110 -29.19 17.14 -3.74
C LYS A 110 -29.89 17.55 -2.44
N SER A 111 -30.56 16.61 -1.75
CA SER A 111 -31.25 16.89 -0.50
C SER A 111 -30.31 17.19 0.67
N LYS A 112 -29.07 16.67 0.64
CA LYS A 112 -28.06 16.83 1.70
C LYS A 112 -27.10 17.99 1.45
N GLU A 113 -26.91 18.40 0.21
CA GLU A 113 -25.99 19.48 -0.14
C GLU A 113 -24.61 19.34 0.54
N LYS A 114 -24.21 20.31 1.37
CA LYS A 114 -22.95 20.31 2.10
C LYS A 114 -22.85 19.28 3.23
N GLU A 115 -23.99 18.73 3.67
CA GLU A 115 -24.01 17.69 4.70
C GLU A 115 -23.70 16.30 4.15
N PHE A 116 -23.76 16.11 2.81
CA PHE A 116 -23.46 14.83 2.19
C PHE A 116 -22.02 14.40 2.48
N GLY A 117 -21.85 13.15 2.95
CA GLY A 117 -20.54 12.57 3.24
C GLY A 117 -19.86 13.10 4.52
N THR A 118 -20.56 13.84 5.37
CA THR A 118 -20.04 14.18 6.71
C THR A 118 -20.02 12.93 7.61
N LEU A 119 -19.41 13.05 8.81
CA LEU A 119 -19.28 11.93 9.74
C LEU A 119 -20.59 11.52 10.46
N THR A 120 -21.71 12.09 10.05
CA THR A 120 -23.04 11.78 10.59
C THR A 120 -23.64 10.59 9.82
N PRO A 121 -24.12 9.53 10.50
CA PRO A 121 -24.69 8.35 9.82
C PRO A 121 -25.78 8.66 8.78
N SER A 122 -26.64 9.67 9.04
CA SER A 122 -27.70 10.10 8.13
C SER A 122 -27.25 10.98 6.97
N SER A 123 -25.94 11.22 6.81
CA SER A 123 -25.40 12.03 5.72
C SER A 123 -25.20 11.29 4.40
N ILE A 124 -25.30 9.95 4.41
CA ILE A 124 -25.22 9.06 3.24
C ILE A 124 -26.35 8.03 3.25
N LEU A 125 -26.57 7.40 2.10
CA LEU A 125 -27.39 6.19 2.00
C LEU A 125 -26.49 4.94 1.99
N TYR A 126 -27.10 3.82 2.30
CA TYR A 126 -26.44 2.53 2.44
C TYR A 126 -27.05 1.50 1.50
N ASN A 127 -26.21 0.67 0.88
CA ASN A 127 -26.65 -0.50 0.11
C ASN A 127 -25.80 -1.75 0.41
N GLY A 128 -24.93 -1.66 1.40
CA GLY A 128 -24.03 -2.74 1.83
C GLY A 128 -24.61 -3.63 2.93
N PRO A 129 -23.81 -4.63 3.37
CA PRO A 129 -24.22 -5.59 4.41
C PRO A 129 -24.37 -4.99 5.80
N TYR A 130 -23.89 -3.77 6.01
CA TYR A 130 -23.95 -3.06 7.29
C TYR A 130 -24.39 -1.61 7.12
N LEU A 131 -25.04 -1.08 8.17
CA LEU A 131 -25.38 0.33 8.35
C LEU A 131 -24.44 0.93 9.39
N LEU A 132 -23.96 2.16 9.17
CA LEU A 132 -23.22 2.91 10.17
C LEU A 132 -24.20 3.39 11.26
N LYS A 133 -23.98 2.92 12.48
CA LYS A 133 -24.85 3.29 13.62
C LYS A 133 -24.31 4.47 14.39
N ASP A 134 -22.97 4.50 14.59
CA ASP A 134 -22.30 5.56 15.33
C ASP A 134 -20.88 5.77 14.81
N PHE A 135 -20.44 7.02 14.83
CA PHE A 135 -19.06 7.42 14.57
C PHE A 135 -18.66 8.51 15.55
N THR A 136 -17.81 8.15 16.48
CA THR A 136 -17.21 9.11 17.42
C THR A 136 -15.70 9.18 17.18
N SER A 137 -15.21 10.33 16.68
CA SER A 137 -13.81 10.55 16.35
C SER A 137 -12.89 10.24 17.54
N LYS A 138 -11.78 9.53 17.29
CA LYS A 138 -10.82 9.06 18.29
C LYS A 138 -11.43 8.25 19.45
N SER A 139 -12.57 7.61 19.23
CA SER A 139 -13.26 6.77 20.20
C SER A 139 -13.75 5.46 19.58
N SER A 140 -14.78 5.48 18.74
CA SER A 140 -15.34 4.24 18.18
C SER A 140 -16.12 4.47 16.88
N ILE A 141 -16.20 3.39 16.09
CA ILE A 141 -17.12 3.26 14.96
C ILE A 141 -17.99 2.02 15.21
N GLU A 142 -19.28 2.14 15.06
CA GLU A 142 -20.22 1.05 15.24
C GLU A 142 -21.05 0.82 13.98
N TYR A 143 -21.03 -0.43 13.50
CA TYR A 143 -21.88 -0.91 12.41
C TYR A 143 -22.87 -1.93 12.93
N VAL A 144 -24.09 -1.91 12.38
CA VAL A 144 -25.12 -2.93 12.61
C VAL A 144 -25.46 -3.60 11.28
N LYS A 145 -25.79 -4.89 11.32
CA LYS A 145 -26.20 -5.65 10.14
C LYS A 145 -27.39 -4.97 9.45
N ASN A 146 -27.32 -4.86 8.14
CA ASN A 146 -28.45 -4.47 7.30
C ASN A 146 -29.34 -5.71 7.04
N PRO A 147 -30.52 -5.82 7.63
CA PRO A 147 -31.38 -7.00 7.47
C PRO A 147 -31.99 -7.11 6.07
N HIS A 148 -31.97 -6.02 5.31
CA HIS A 148 -32.52 -5.92 3.96
C HIS A 148 -31.46 -6.06 2.85
N TYR A 149 -30.19 -6.22 3.23
CA TYR A 149 -29.14 -6.46 2.25
C TYR A 149 -29.44 -7.73 1.42
N TYR A 150 -29.31 -7.66 0.10
CA TYR A 150 -29.74 -8.73 -0.81
C TYR A 150 -29.15 -10.12 -0.47
N ASP A 151 -27.98 -10.16 0.17
CA ASP A 151 -27.24 -11.39 0.54
C ASP A 151 -27.09 -11.50 2.07
N HIS A 152 -28.09 -10.99 2.82
CA HIS A 152 -28.09 -10.91 4.29
C HIS A 152 -27.92 -12.28 4.99
N ASP A 153 -28.33 -13.37 4.34
CA ASP A 153 -28.18 -14.73 4.90
C ASP A 153 -26.71 -15.12 5.09
N LYS A 154 -25.78 -14.54 4.34
CA LYS A 154 -24.34 -14.78 4.48
C LYS A 154 -23.69 -13.92 5.58
N VAL A 155 -24.40 -12.90 6.07
CA VAL A 155 -23.91 -12.00 7.12
C VAL A 155 -24.30 -12.56 8.48
N THR A 156 -23.30 -13.08 9.22
CA THR A 156 -23.54 -13.73 10.51
C THR A 156 -23.23 -12.86 11.72
N ILE A 157 -22.47 -11.78 11.54
CA ILE A 157 -22.12 -10.87 12.61
C ILE A 157 -23.14 -9.74 12.63
N GLU A 158 -23.90 -9.67 13.74
CA GLU A 158 -24.97 -8.68 13.88
C GLU A 158 -24.44 -7.25 14.14
N LYS A 159 -23.26 -7.14 14.79
CA LYS A 159 -22.66 -5.87 15.20
C LYS A 159 -21.15 -5.91 15.09
N VAL A 160 -20.57 -4.85 14.52
CA VAL A 160 -19.13 -4.62 14.49
C VAL A 160 -18.84 -3.33 15.24
N LYS A 161 -17.96 -3.39 16.23
CA LYS A 161 -17.48 -2.22 16.95
C LYS A 161 -15.97 -2.12 16.80
N LEU A 162 -15.51 -1.02 16.22
CA LEU A 162 -14.11 -0.65 16.15
C LEU A 162 -13.82 0.35 17.26
N ALA A 163 -12.89 0.03 18.14
CA ALA A 163 -12.41 0.95 19.16
C ALA A 163 -11.11 1.60 18.67
N TYR A 164 -10.98 2.91 18.92
CA TYR A 164 -9.74 3.62 18.61
C TYR A 164 -8.60 3.12 19.50
N PHE A 165 -7.45 2.90 18.89
CA PHE A 165 -6.22 2.49 19.54
C PHE A 165 -5.05 3.30 18.99
N ASP A 166 -4.40 4.09 19.85
CA ASP A 166 -3.26 4.95 19.50
C ASP A 166 -1.90 4.27 19.69
N GLY A 167 -1.88 3.02 20.17
CA GLY A 167 -0.65 2.26 20.43
C GLY A 167 0.02 2.57 21.78
N SER A 168 -0.48 3.51 22.57
CA SER A 168 0.14 3.92 23.84
C SER A 168 0.00 2.88 24.95
N ASP A 169 -1.17 2.22 25.06
CA ASP A 169 -1.45 1.14 26.03
C ASP A 169 -1.58 -0.22 25.33
N GLN A 170 -0.46 -0.83 24.99
CA GLN A 170 -0.42 -2.13 24.31
C GLN A 170 -1.02 -3.27 25.14
N GLU A 171 -1.11 -3.14 26.47
CA GLU A 171 -1.74 -4.14 27.34
C GLU A 171 -3.26 -4.13 27.25
N MET A 172 -3.85 -2.99 26.86
CA MET A 172 -5.30 -2.82 26.75
C MET A 172 -5.92 -3.85 25.81
N THR A 173 -5.24 -4.20 24.73
CA THR A 173 -5.77 -5.15 23.72
C THR A 173 -6.07 -6.51 24.33
N ILE A 174 -5.14 -7.05 25.13
CA ILE A 174 -5.31 -8.34 25.82
C ILE A 174 -6.34 -8.24 26.95
N ARG A 175 -6.32 -7.16 27.75
CA ARG A 175 -7.35 -6.96 28.80
C ARG A 175 -8.76 -6.94 28.22
N ASN A 176 -8.96 -6.27 27.09
CA ASN A 176 -10.27 -6.19 26.44
C ASN A 176 -10.66 -7.52 25.76
N PHE A 177 -9.71 -8.31 25.28
CA PHE A 177 -9.96 -9.65 24.79
C PHE A 177 -10.41 -10.58 25.93
N GLU A 178 -9.73 -10.53 27.08
CA GLU A 178 -10.04 -11.33 28.27
C GLU A 178 -11.39 -10.98 28.90
N SER A 179 -11.76 -9.70 28.87
CA SER A 179 -13.10 -9.27 29.32
C SER A 179 -14.23 -9.58 28.33
N GLY A 180 -13.89 -10.03 27.12
CA GLY A 180 -14.85 -10.29 26.04
C GLY A 180 -15.26 -9.03 25.26
N ALA A 181 -14.65 -7.86 25.53
CA ALA A 181 -14.91 -6.64 24.78
C ALA A 181 -14.34 -6.69 23.35
N TYR A 182 -13.22 -7.41 23.15
CA TYR A 182 -12.61 -7.61 21.86
C TYR A 182 -12.69 -9.07 21.40
N SER A 183 -12.92 -9.28 20.11
CA SER A 183 -12.87 -10.59 19.46
C SER A 183 -11.49 -10.91 18.88
N LEU A 184 -10.61 -9.93 18.80
CA LEU A 184 -9.23 -10.03 18.34
C LEU A 184 -8.37 -9.06 19.13
N ALA A 185 -7.17 -9.48 19.53
CA ALA A 185 -6.18 -8.65 20.19
C ALA A 185 -4.78 -8.91 19.65
N GLY A 186 -4.05 -7.83 19.34
CA GLY A 186 -2.62 -7.90 19.06
C GLY A 186 -1.83 -8.32 20.31
N VAL A 187 -0.79 -9.12 20.11
CA VAL A 187 0.17 -9.50 21.15
C VAL A 187 1.47 -8.76 20.87
N TYR A 188 1.80 -7.80 21.75
CA TYR A 188 2.92 -6.88 21.55
C TYR A 188 4.13 -7.31 22.39
N PRO A 189 5.28 -7.66 21.77
CA PRO A 189 6.48 -8.10 22.50
C PRO A 189 7.05 -7.07 23.47
N ASN A 190 6.80 -5.79 23.21
CA ASN A 190 7.28 -4.67 24.05
C ASN A 190 6.32 -4.30 25.19
N SER A 191 5.18 -5.00 25.32
CA SER A 191 4.26 -4.79 26.45
C SER A 191 4.75 -5.48 27.72
N SER A 192 4.48 -4.88 28.89
CA SER A 192 4.91 -5.45 30.18
C SER A 192 4.22 -6.78 30.50
N ASN A 193 3.04 -7.04 29.94
CA ASN A 193 2.29 -8.27 30.10
C ASN A 193 2.64 -9.38 29.11
N TYR A 194 3.61 -9.15 28.19
CA TYR A 194 3.92 -10.10 27.09
C TYR A 194 4.23 -11.52 27.59
N ALA A 195 5.13 -11.64 28.57
CA ALA A 195 5.51 -12.96 29.10
C ALA A 195 4.31 -13.74 29.65
N LYS A 196 3.44 -13.08 30.41
CA LYS A 196 2.21 -13.66 30.95
C LYS A 196 1.21 -14.02 29.87
N THR A 197 1.06 -13.16 28.86
CA THR A 197 0.20 -13.40 27.70
C THR A 197 0.69 -14.62 26.91
N LYS A 198 2.00 -14.72 26.68
CA LYS A 198 2.62 -15.83 25.97
C LYS A 198 2.43 -17.16 26.71
N GLU A 199 2.60 -17.18 28.04
CA GLU A 199 2.36 -18.36 28.86
C GLU A 199 0.88 -18.80 28.79
N LYS A 200 -0.07 -17.87 28.97
CA LYS A 200 -1.49 -18.15 29.00
C LYS A 200 -2.05 -18.63 27.64
N TYR A 201 -1.58 -18.02 26.55
CA TYR A 201 -2.09 -18.24 25.20
C TYR A 201 -1.09 -18.95 24.28
N GLN A 202 -0.13 -19.72 24.82
CA GLN A 202 0.93 -20.38 24.04
C GLN A 202 0.42 -21.15 22.83
N ASP A 203 -0.76 -21.79 22.92
CA ASP A 203 -1.38 -22.57 21.87
C ASP A 203 -2.38 -21.77 20.99
N ASN A 204 -2.62 -20.50 21.34
CA ASN A 204 -3.60 -19.63 20.68
C ASN A 204 -2.98 -18.39 20.03
N ILE A 205 -1.68 -18.12 20.22
CA ILE A 205 -1.01 -17.05 19.50
C ILE A 205 -0.79 -17.49 18.07
N VAL A 206 -1.45 -16.79 17.14
CA VAL A 206 -1.33 -17.01 15.70
C VAL A 206 -0.70 -15.79 15.04
N TYR A 207 -0.02 -16.01 13.91
CA TYR A 207 0.57 -14.94 13.11
C TYR A 207 -0.27 -14.73 11.86
N SER A 208 -0.75 -13.51 11.66
CA SER A 208 -1.51 -13.16 10.45
C SER A 208 -0.68 -13.35 9.19
N LEU A 209 -1.33 -13.53 8.06
CA LEU A 209 -0.64 -13.47 6.77
C LEU A 209 -0.20 -12.04 6.48
N GLN A 210 0.83 -11.88 5.66
CA GLN A 210 1.23 -10.61 5.10
C GLN A 210 0.16 -10.13 4.12
N ASP A 211 -0.14 -8.82 4.14
CA ASP A 211 -1.12 -8.23 3.24
C ASP A 211 -0.45 -7.65 1.97
N LYS A 212 -1.20 -6.89 1.20
CA LYS A 212 -0.76 -6.23 -0.04
C LYS A 212 0.04 -4.95 0.18
N THR A 213 0.21 -4.47 1.41
CA THR A 213 0.99 -3.27 1.71
C THR A 213 2.48 -3.54 1.53
N SER A 214 3.19 -2.65 0.89
CA SER A 214 4.65 -2.68 0.80
C SER A 214 5.21 -1.41 1.42
N TRP A 215 5.96 -1.59 2.53
CA TRP A 215 6.72 -0.55 3.19
C TRP A 215 8.15 -0.55 2.68
N TYR A 216 8.74 0.63 2.52
CA TYR A 216 10.08 0.79 1.94
C TYR A 216 10.78 2.04 2.46
N PHE A 217 12.09 2.06 2.36
CA PHE A 217 12.87 3.30 2.41
C PHE A 217 12.99 3.88 1.00
N ASN A 218 12.93 5.21 0.90
CA ASN A 218 13.19 5.93 -0.35
C ASN A 218 14.14 7.10 -0.11
N PHE A 219 14.98 7.39 -1.09
CA PHE A 219 15.85 8.56 -1.08
C PHE A 219 15.17 9.79 -1.68
N ASN A 220 15.43 10.96 -1.10
CA ASN A 220 15.18 12.25 -1.74
C ASN A 220 16.43 12.66 -2.52
N VAL A 221 16.40 12.51 -3.83
CA VAL A 221 17.54 12.78 -4.72
C VAL A 221 17.70 14.26 -5.09
N ASN A 222 16.75 15.11 -4.68
CA ASN A 222 16.72 16.53 -5.03
C ASN A 222 16.22 17.40 -3.87
N ARG A 223 16.66 17.10 -2.65
CA ARG A 223 16.25 17.84 -1.45
C ARG A 223 16.52 19.33 -1.55
N LYS A 224 15.50 20.14 -1.24
CA LYS A 224 15.57 21.62 -1.23
C LYS A 224 15.32 22.21 0.15
N ALA A 225 14.50 21.55 0.98
CA ALA A 225 14.21 21.98 2.34
C ALA A 225 15.21 21.37 3.34
N TYR A 226 15.66 22.19 4.29
CA TYR A 226 16.63 21.81 5.33
C TYR A 226 16.25 22.43 6.68
N ASN A 227 14.94 22.51 6.97
CA ASN A 227 14.46 23.04 8.27
C ASN A 227 14.68 22.01 9.40
N HIS A 228 14.66 20.71 9.04
CA HIS A 228 14.88 19.59 9.94
C HIS A 228 16.14 18.84 9.51
N THR A 229 17.31 19.38 9.86
CA THR A 229 18.59 18.82 9.46
C THR A 229 19.63 18.93 10.58
N ALA A 230 20.47 17.92 10.72
CA ALA A 230 21.66 17.98 11.57
C ALA A 230 22.88 18.59 10.82
N LYS A 231 22.80 18.79 9.51
CA LYS A 231 23.86 19.38 8.71
C LYS A 231 24.04 20.85 9.04
N THR A 232 25.24 21.24 9.39
CA THR A 232 25.57 22.61 9.81
C THR A 232 26.24 23.44 8.71
N THR A 233 26.69 22.80 7.63
CA THR A 233 27.39 23.48 6.51
C THR A 233 26.76 23.13 5.17
N ASP A 234 26.91 24.04 4.19
CA ASP A 234 26.47 23.77 2.83
C ASP A 234 27.30 22.67 2.14
N GLU A 235 28.54 22.48 2.59
CA GLU A 235 29.39 21.40 2.12
C GLU A 235 28.84 20.02 2.53
N GLN A 236 28.36 19.86 3.76
CA GLN A 236 27.68 18.63 4.20
C GLN A 236 26.40 18.37 3.38
N LYS A 237 25.58 19.39 3.14
CA LYS A 237 24.37 19.27 2.32
C LYS A 237 24.72 18.81 0.90
N LYS A 238 25.73 19.45 0.28
CA LYS A 238 26.20 19.11 -1.06
C LYS A 238 26.79 17.72 -1.13
N SER A 239 27.63 17.32 -0.16
CA SER A 239 28.25 16.00 -0.08
C SER A 239 27.19 14.90 0.01
N THR A 240 26.19 15.05 0.86
CA THR A 240 25.05 14.12 0.97
C THR A 240 24.27 14.01 -0.35
N GLN A 241 23.98 15.14 -0.98
CA GLN A 241 23.23 15.15 -2.25
C GLN A 241 23.99 14.42 -3.35
N ILE A 242 25.33 14.63 -3.47
CA ILE A 242 26.16 13.91 -4.45
C ILE A 242 26.24 12.43 -4.12
N ALA A 243 26.33 12.07 -2.84
CA ALA A 243 26.36 10.68 -2.40
C ALA A 243 25.06 9.94 -2.75
N ILE A 244 23.89 10.54 -2.46
CA ILE A 244 22.59 9.94 -2.78
C ILE A 244 22.38 9.76 -4.29
N LEU A 245 22.95 10.61 -5.13
CA LEU A 245 22.90 10.45 -6.59
C LEU A 245 23.78 9.30 -7.10
N ASN A 246 24.75 8.82 -6.31
CA ASN A 246 25.60 7.70 -6.68
C ASN A 246 24.88 6.36 -6.47
N LYS A 247 24.75 5.56 -7.54
CA LYS A 247 24.07 4.27 -7.51
C LYS A 247 24.74 3.28 -6.55
N ASN A 248 26.08 3.18 -6.57
CA ASN A 248 26.84 2.28 -5.69
C ASN A 248 26.62 2.65 -4.21
N PHE A 249 26.49 3.95 -3.90
CA PHE A 249 26.17 4.40 -2.56
C PHE A 249 24.78 3.92 -2.12
N ARG A 250 23.76 4.09 -2.97
CA ARG A 250 22.39 3.62 -2.66
C ARG A 250 22.34 2.09 -2.50
N GLN A 251 23.03 1.34 -3.37
CA GLN A 251 23.14 -0.12 -3.27
C GLN A 251 23.85 -0.53 -1.96
N ALA A 252 24.91 0.17 -1.58
CA ALA A 252 25.59 -0.07 -0.30
C ALA A 252 24.62 0.07 0.88
N ILE A 253 23.85 1.14 0.93
CA ILE A 253 22.82 1.35 1.97
C ILE A 253 21.78 0.21 1.94
N ASN A 254 21.30 -0.18 0.78
CA ASN A 254 20.31 -1.26 0.61
C ASN A 254 20.81 -2.60 1.19
N PHE A 255 22.08 -2.96 0.94
CA PHE A 255 22.69 -4.17 1.47
C PHE A 255 23.06 -4.06 2.96
N ALA A 256 23.18 -2.85 3.51
CA ALA A 256 23.55 -2.64 4.91
C ALA A 256 22.35 -2.55 5.86
N ILE A 257 21.13 -2.30 5.38
CA ILE A 257 19.93 -2.28 6.22
C ILE A 257 19.59 -3.71 6.65
N ASP A 258 19.74 -4.02 7.94
CA ASP A 258 19.23 -5.25 8.55
C ASP A 258 17.73 -5.10 8.83
N ARG A 259 16.92 -5.57 7.89
CA ARG A 259 15.47 -5.49 7.95
C ARG A 259 14.89 -6.34 9.06
N THR A 260 15.57 -7.44 9.38
CA THR A 260 15.17 -8.31 10.50
C THR A 260 15.34 -7.60 11.83
N ALA A 261 16.49 -6.95 12.04
CA ALA A 261 16.75 -6.15 13.25
C ALA A 261 15.79 -4.95 13.36
N TYR A 262 15.50 -4.29 12.23
CA TYR A 262 14.50 -3.22 12.16
C TYR A 262 13.11 -3.70 12.58
N SER A 263 12.62 -4.78 11.96
CA SER A 263 11.31 -5.36 12.26
C SER A 263 11.21 -5.87 13.71
N ALA A 264 12.29 -6.42 14.24
CA ALA A 264 12.32 -6.94 15.62
C ALA A 264 12.00 -5.88 16.69
N GLN A 265 12.26 -4.61 16.40
CA GLN A 265 11.96 -3.51 17.33
C GLN A 265 10.46 -3.37 17.62
N SER A 266 9.62 -3.71 16.67
CA SER A 266 8.14 -3.64 16.80
C SER A 266 7.50 -5.01 17.01
N ASN A 267 8.00 -6.03 16.33
CA ASN A 267 7.35 -7.33 16.21
C ASN A 267 8.01 -8.42 17.09
N GLY A 268 9.15 -8.09 17.75
CA GLY A 268 9.96 -9.06 18.50
C GLY A 268 10.67 -10.06 17.58
N GLN A 269 11.63 -10.79 18.14
CA GLN A 269 12.51 -11.70 17.40
C GLN A 269 11.74 -12.82 16.67
N GLU A 270 10.67 -13.35 17.28
CA GLU A 270 9.90 -14.49 16.72
C GLU A 270 9.09 -14.12 15.47
N ALA A 271 8.66 -12.88 15.34
CA ALA A 271 7.89 -12.38 14.22
C ALA A 271 8.70 -11.51 13.24
N ALA A 272 9.93 -11.17 13.59
CA ALA A 272 10.73 -10.20 12.85
C ALA A 272 10.82 -10.51 11.34
N SER A 273 11.15 -11.75 10.98
CA SER A 273 11.24 -12.13 9.57
C SER A 273 9.85 -12.26 8.90
N LYS A 274 8.80 -12.59 9.65
CA LYS A 274 7.45 -12.87 9.11
C LYS A 274 6.78 -11.65 8.46
N THR A 275 7.27 -10.44 8.74
CA THR A 275 6.75 -9.18 8.16
C THR A 275 7.53 -8.73 6.93
N LEU A 276 8.70 -9.32 6.66
CA LEU A 276 9.64 -8.81 5.66
C LEU A 276 9.14 -9.04 4.23
N ARG A 277 9.35 -8.03 3.39
CA ARG A 277 9.03 -8.00 1.96
C ARG A 277 10.17 -7.39 1.17
N ASN A 278 10.59 -8.08 0.10
CA ASN A 278 11.78 -7.71 -0.66
C ASN A 278 11.47 -6.99 -1.99
N THR A 279 10.20 -6.87 -2.37
CA THR A 279 9.78 -6.23 -3.62
C THR A 279 8.66 -5.24 -3.36
N LEU A 280 8.53 -4.22 -4.19
CA LEU A 280 7.42 -3.27 -4.10
C LEU A 280 6.11 -3.95 -4.47
N VAL A 281 6.07 -4.65 -5.61
CA VAL A 281 4.96 -5.56 -5.94
C VAL A 281 5.11 -6.83 -5.10
N PRO A 282 4.13 -7.26 -4.30
CA PRO A 282 4.24 -8.50 -3.53
C PRO A 282 4.65 -9.68 -4.42
N PRO A 283 5.60 -10.54 -4.00
CA PRO A 283 6.18 -11.56 -4.89
C PRO A 283 5.16 -12.57 -5.42
N THR A 284 4.04 -12.77 -4.72
CA THR A 284 2.95 -13.68 -5.11
C THR A 284 1.71 -12.94 -5.63
N PHE A 285 1.83 -11.64 -5.93
CA PHE A 285 0.71 -10.79 -6.33
C PHE A 285 0.02 -11.27 -7.62
N VAL A 286 0.83 -11.66 -8.61
CA VAL A 286 0.38 -12.27 -9.87
C VAL A 286 1.29 -13.42 -10.26
N GLN A 287 0.81 -14.28 -11.17
CA GLN A 287 1.55 -15.38 -11.75
C GLN A 287 2.00 -15.06 -13.17
N VAL A 288 3.19 -15.54 -13.55
CA VAL A 288 3.76 -15.44 -14.89
C VAL A 288 4.03 -16.86 -15.39
N GLY A 289 3.05 -17.45 -16.03
CA GLY A 289 3.06 -18.88 -16.34
C GLY A 289 3.01 -19.72 -15.04
N ASP A 290 3.99 -20.57 -14.83
CA ASP A 290 4.16 -21.42 -13.63
C ASP A 290 4.97 -20.76 -12.50
N LYS A 291 5.48 -19.54 -12.74
CA LYS A 291 6.33 -18.80 -11.79
C LYS A 291 5.56 -17.68 -11.09
N SER A 292 5.93 -17.41 -9.85
CA SER A 292 5.50 -16.19 -9.17
C SER A 292 6.16 -14.96 -9.78
N PHE A 293 5.54 -13.80 -9.61
CA PHE A 293 6.11 -12.52 -10.04
C PHE A 293 7.52 -12.29 -9.45
N GLY A 294 7.72 -12.61 -8.16
CA GLY A 294 9.02 -12.45 -7.48
C GLY A 294 10.12 -13.33 -8.07
N GLU A 295 9.81 -14.56 -8.53
CA GLU A 295 10.79 -15.43 -9.21
C GLU A 295 11.21 -14.86 -10.56
N VAL A 296 10.27 -14.26 -11.30
CA VAL A 296 10.59 -13.60 -12.57
C VAL A 296 11.42 -12.34 -12.32
N VAL A 297 11.08 -11.52 -11.33
CA VAL A 297 11.90 -10.36 -10.92
C VAL A 297 13.32 -10.80 -10.58
N SER A 298 13.51 -11.86 -9.80
CA SER A 298 14.85 -12.40 -9.47
C SER A 298 15.64 -12.77 -10.71
N SER A 299 15.00 -13.39 -11.70
CA SER A 299 15.66 -13.79 -12.97
C SER A 299 16.07 -12.59 -13.83
N LYS A 300 15.35 -11.48 -13.77
CA LYS A 300 15.68 -10.23 -14.45
C LYS A 300 16.78 -9.45 -13.70
N LEU A 301 16.71 -9.46 -12.36
CA LEU A 301 17.63 -8.69 -11.52
C LEU A 301 19.08 -9.10 -11.67
N VAL A 302 19.37 -10.40 -11.79
CA VAL A 302 20.74 -10.91 -11.98
C VAL A 302 21.42 -10.41 -13.26
N GLN A 303 20.68 -9.88 -14.22
CA GLN A 303 21.20 -9.32 -15.46
C GLN A 303 21.89 -7.95 -15.25
N TYR A 304 21.58 -7.26 -14.13
CA TYR A 304 22.15 -5.96 -13.81
C TYR A 304 23.54 -6.05 -13.14
N GLY A 305 23.85 -7.18 -12.49
CA GLY A 305 25.16 -7.35 -11.86
C GLY A 305 25.27 -8.61 -11.02
N THR A 306 26.50 -9.04 -10.77
CA THR A 306 26.80 -10.24 -9.96
C THR A 306 26.44 -10.07 -8.50
N GLU A 307 26.33 -8.84 -8.00
CA GLU A 307 25.88 -8.51 -6.65
C GLU A 307 24.47 -9.03 -6.36
N TRP A 308 23.64 -9.21 -7.40
CA TRP A 308 22.27 -9.71 -7.29
C TRP A 308 22.15 -11.23 -7.35
N SER A 309 23.28 -11.94 -7.59
CA SER A 309 23.29 -13.40 -7.61
C SER A 309 22.96 -13.97 -6.22
N GLY A 310 22.08 -14.98 -6.20
CA GLY A 310 21.70 -15.69 -4.97
C GLY A 310 20.74 -14.93 -4.06
N ILE A 311 20.23 -13.76 -4.47
CA ILE A 311 19.22 -13.02 -3.71
C ILE A 311 17.86 -13.72 -3.83
N ASN A 312 17.25 -13.99 -2.68
CA ASN A 312 15.91 -14.54 -2.59
C ASN A 312 14.93 -13.41 -2.30
N LEU A 313 14.03 -13.13 -3.24
CA LEU A 313 13.04 -12.05 -3.15
C LEU A 313 11.69 -12.50 -2.55
N ALA A 314 11.56 -13.76 -2.10
CA ALA A 314 10.35 -14.22 -1.42
C ALA A 314 10.10 -13.43 -0.12
N ASP A 315 8.84 -13.34 0.28
CA ASP A 315 8.44 -12.75 1.55
C ASP A 315 8.95 -13.56 2.77
N ALA A 316 8.83 -12.98 3.96
CA ALA A 316 9.17 -13.56 5.25
C ALA A 316 10.67 -13.88 5.46
N GLN A 317 11.54 -13.17 4.79
CA GLN A 317 12.99 -13.24 4.94
C GLN A 317 13.66 -11.94 4.51
N ASP A 318 14.89 -11.66 4.98
CA ASP A 318 15.72 -10.57 4.46
C ASP A 318 16.55 -11.09 3.27
N GLY A 319 16.19 -10.65 2.06
CA GLY A 319 16.88 -11.02 0.83
C GLY A 319 18.14 -10.21 0.56
N TYR A 320 18.30 -9.06 1.22
CA TYR A 320 19.32 -8.09 0.85
C TYR A 320 20.46 -7.97 1.85
N PHE A 321 20.20 -8.06 3.15
CA PHE A 321 21.21 -7.78 4.16
C PHE A 321 22.47 -8.62 3.96
N ASN A 322 23.59 -7.94 3.65
CA ASN A 322 24.87 -8.57 3.42
C ASN A 322 26.00 -7.54 3.62
N LYS A 323 26.72 -7.68 4.72
CA LYS A 323 27.78 -6.74 5.13
C LYS A 323 28.92 -6.63 4.11
N GLU A 324 29.33 -7.78 3.56
CA GLU A 324 30.44 -7.83 2.59
C GLU A 324 30.07 -7.12 1.28
N LYS A 325 28.85 -7.37 0.75
CA LYS A 325 28.35 -6.65 -0.43
C LYS A 325 28.20 -5.15 -0.15
N ALA A 326 27.66 -4.79 1.03
CA ALA A 326 27.52 -3.40 1.44
C ALA A 326 28.87 -2.67 1.46
N GLN A 327 29.88 -3.26 2.09
CA GLN A 327 31.22 -2.68 2.19
C GLN A 327 31.92 -2.60 0.82
N ALA A 328 31.76 -3.61 -0.04
CA ALA A 328 32.30 -3.59 -1.40
C ALA A 328 31.69 -2.44 -2.23
N LYS A 329 30.36 -2.33 -2.23
CA LYS A 329 29.66 -1.24 -2.93
C LYS A 329 29.99 0.13 -2.35
N PHE A 330 30.15 0.23 -1.04
CA PHE A 330 30.57 1.48 -0.41
C PHE A 330 31.99 1.88 -0.79
N ALA A 331 32.92 0.93 -0.88
CA ALA A 331 34.28 1.22 -1.30
C ALA A 331 34.38 1.72 -2.76
N GLU A 332 33.53 1.16 -3.66
CA GLU A 332 33.39 1.67 -5.02
C GLU A 332 32.81 3.09 -5.00
N ALA A 333 31.71 3.31 -4.27
CA ALA A 333 31.07 4.61 -4.13
C ALA A 333 32.03 5.66 -3.56
N LYS A 334 32.76 5.34 -2.47
CA LYS A 334 33.67 6.27 -1.80
C LYS A 334 34.74 6.78 -2.76
N LYS A 335 35.32 5.91 -3.56
CA LYS A 335 36.32 6.27 -4.59
C LYS A 335 35.80 7.27 -5.62
N GLU A 336 34.55 7.05 -6.09
CA GLU A 336 33.87 7.94 -7.03
C GLU A 336 33.50 9.28 -6.37
N LEU A 337 33.05 9.26 -5.11
CA LEU A 337 32.64 10.42 -4.35
C LEU A 337 33.84 11.31 -3.99
N GLU A 338 34.96 10.72 -3.55
CA GLU A 338 36.21 11.45 -3.31
C GLU A 338 36.71 12.16 -4.56
N SER A 339 36.59 11.52 -5.74
CA SER A 339 36.96 12.15 -7.02
C SER A 339 36.11 13.34 -7.40
N LYS A 340 34.87 13.45 -6.81
CA LYS A 340 33.95 14.56 -6.97
C LYS A 340 34.07 15.62 -5.86
N GLY A 341 35.05 15.49 -4.97
CA GLY A 341 35.29 16.41 -3.86
C GLY A 341 34.27 16.29 -2.72
N VAL A 342 33.66 15.12 -2.56
CA VAL A 342 32.74 14.85 -1.44
C VAL A 342 33.54 14.68 -0.16
N THR A 343 33.09 15.33 0.92
CA THR A 343 33.65 15.20 2.27
C THR A 343 32.86 14.19 3.10
N PHE A 344 33.56 13.48 3.97
CA PHE A 344 33.00 12.50 4.89
C PHE A 344 33.06 13.01 6.33
N PRO A 345 32.21 12.55 7.26
CA PRO A 345 31.13 11.59 7.01
C PRO A 345 29.96 12.17 6.19
N ILE A 346 29.24 11.28 5.49
CA ILE A 346 27.98 11.62 4.85
C ILE A 346 26.88 11.62 5.90
N HIS A 347 26.22 12.75 6.08
CA HIS A 347 25.11 12.93 7.02
C HIS A 347 23.77 12.67 6.33
N ILE A 348 22.99 11.71 6.81
CA ILE A 348 21.67 11.34 6.26
C ILE A 348 20.59 11.64 7.29
N ASP A 349 19.79 12.68 7.04
CA ASP A 349 18.63 13.01 7.88
C ASP A 349 17.46 12.08 7.56
N VAL A 350 16.88 11.47 8.61
CA VAL A 350 15.72 10.57 8.52
C VAL A 350 14.65 11.01 9.52
N PRO A 351 13.49 11.52 9.06
CA PRO A 351 12.43 11.94 9.96
C PRO A 351 11.68 10.75 10.55
N VAL A 352 11.29 10.90 11.81
CA VAL A 352 10.38 9.97 12.51
C VAL A 352 9.40 10.73 13.39
N ASP A 353 8.17 10.24 13.50
CA ASP A 353 7.22 10.74 14.48
C ASP A 353 7.71 10.35 15.89
N GLN A 354 8.04 11.35 16.73
CA GLN A 354 8.56 11.15 18.08
C GLN A 354 7.57 10.43 19.02
N THR A 355 6.29 10.47 18.71
CA THR A 355 5.25 9.80 19.52
C THR A 355 5.18 8.30 19.22
N ASN A 356 5.64 7.87 18.04
CA ASN A 356 5.71 6.48 17.65
C ASN A 356 7.01 5.82 18.11
N LYS A 357 7.01 5.30 19.34
CA LYS A 357 8.19 4.68 19.97
C LYS A 357 8.78 3.52 19.14
N ASN A 358 7.93 2.75 18.45
CA ASN A 358 8.39 1.65 17.61
C ASN A 358 9.13 2.16 16.37
N ALA A 359 8.64 3.23 15.74
CA ALA A 359 9.33 3.86 14.62
C ALA A 359 10.68 4.45 15.05
N VAL A 360 10.72 5.13 16.20
CA VAL A 360 11.98 5.67 16.77
C VAL A 360 12.98 4.55 17.06
N SER A 361 12.55 3.46 17.70
CA SER A 361 13.42 2.31 17.98
C SER A 361 13.89 1.61 16.70
N GLY A 362 13.01 1.43 15.73
CA GLY A 362 13.34 0.88 14.42
C GLY A 362 14.40 1.72 13.70
N MET A 363 14.22 3.04 13.67
CA MET A 363 15.17 3.93 12.99
C MET A 363 16.52 3.97 13.69
N ASN A 364 16.54 3.91 15.02
CA ASN A 364 17.80 3.77 15.79
C ASN A 364 18.51 2.44 15.49
N SER A 365 17.77 1.35 15.23
CA SER A 365 18.35 0.09 14.78
C SER A 365 18.99 0.20 13.40
N VAL A 366 18.34 0.91 12.45
CA VAL A 366 18.90 1.21 11.12
C VAL A 366 20.19 2.05 11.27
N LYS A 367 20.14 3.12 12.07
CA LYS A 367 21.30 3.95 12.40
C LYS A 367 22.47 3.09 12.90
N GLN A 368 22.23 2.30 13.93
CA GLN A 368 23.26 1.45 14.51
C GLN A 368 23.87 0.48 13.48
N THR A 369 23.04 -0.12 12.65
CA THR A 369 23.51 -1.09 11.64
C THR A 369 24.37 -0.41 10.58
N LEU A 370 23.90 0.71 10.03
CA LEU A 370 24.62 1.43 8.97
C LEU A 370 25.96 2.00 9.48
N GLU A 371 25.98 2.64 10.64
CA GLU A 371 27.19 3.19 11.25
C GLU A 371 28.17 2.07 11.68
N THR A 372 27.67 0.89 12.09
CA THR A 372 28.53 -0.27 12.38
C THR A 372 29.15 -0.87 11.11
N VAL A 373 28.40 -0.93 9.99
CA VAL A 373 28.86 -1.53 8.73
C VAL A 373 29.89 -0.65 8.05
N PHE A 374 29.69 0.66 8.06
CA PHE A 374 30.53 1.61 7.30
C PHE A 374 31.52 2.40 8.16
N GLY A 375 31.29 2.50 9.46
CA GLY A 375 32.00 3.39 10.38
C GLY A 375 31.41 4.81 10.38
N ASP A 376 31.37 5.43 11.56
CA ASP A 376 30.86 6.78 11.77
C ASP A 376 31.71 7.88 11.11
N ASP A 377 32.97 7.62 10.82
CA ASP A 377 33.83 8.47 9.97
C ASP A 377 33.38 8.52 8.50
N ASN A 378 32.51 7.61 8.08
CA ASN A 378 32.05 7.50 6.70
C ASN A 378 30.57 7.89 6.54
N ILE A 379 29.69 7.43 7.44
CA ILE A 379 28.25 7.69 7.41
C ILE A 379 27.74 7.98 8.82
N VAL A 380 26.92 9.01 8.94
CA VAL A 380 26.14 9.33 10.15
C VAL A 380 24.68 9.40 9.79
N ILE A 381 23.86 8.65 10.50
CA ILE A 381 22.39 8.69 10.36
C ILE A 381 21.83 9.62 11.43
N ASP A 382 21.26 10.72 10.99
CA ASP A 382 20.71 11.76 11.84
C ASP A 382 19.18 11.57 11.95
N VAL A 383 18.74 10.86 13.01
CA VAL A 383 17.32 10.60 13.27
C VAL A 383 16.66 11.87 13.77
N GLN A 384 15.83 12.49 12.91
CA GLN A 384 15.08 13.71 13.19
C GLN A 384 13.74 13.33 13.86
N GLN A 385 13.67 13.40 15.19
CA GLN A 385 12.44 13.14 15.93
C GLN A 385 11.55 14.37 15.90
N LEU A 386 10.45 14.31 15.15
CA LEU A 386 9.55 15.40 14.88
C LEU A 386 8.20 15.22 15.59
N SER A 387 7.47 16.31 15.80
CA SER A 387 6.06 16.21 16.17
C SER A 387 5.27 15.47 15.08
N THR A 388 4.12 14.88 15.43
CA THR A 388 3.25 14.19 14.42
C THR A 388 2.88 15.12 13.26
N ASP A 389 2.59 16.38 13.56
CA ASP A 389 2.23 17.36 12.52
C ASP A 389 3.44 17.72 11.64
N ASP A 390 4.61 17.98 12.23
CA ASP A 390 5.82 18.28 11.45
C ASP A 390 6.24 17.07 10.60
N PHE A 391 6.23 15.86 11.18
CA PHE A 391 6.51 14.63 10.45
C PHE A 391 5.58 14.46 9.25
N SER A 392 4.27 14.66 9.45
CA SER A 392 3.29 14.59 8.37
C SER A 392 3.57 15.63 7.29
N ASN A 393 3.89 16.86 7.67
CA ASN A 393 4.14 17.96 6.73
C ASN A 393 5.42 17.80 5.90
N VAL A 394 6.48 17.18 6.45
CA VAL A 394 7.73 16.97 5.70
C VAL A 394 7.71 15.69 4.86
N ALA A 395 6.85 14.73 5.19
CA ALA A 395 6.74 13.44 4.49
C ALA A 395 5.46 13.36 3.64
N PHE A 396 4.33 12.97 4.26
CA PHE A 396 3.10 12.62 3.51
C PHE A 396 2.38 13.81 2.91
N LEU A 397 2.19 14.87 3.71
CA LEU A 397 1.40 16.05 3.34
C LEU A 397 2.23 17.15 2.69
N ALA A 398 3.52 16.92 2.46
CA ALA A 398 4.35 17.87 1.74
C ALA A 398 3.67 18.29 0.42
N PRO A 399 3.35 19.60 0.23
CA PRO A 399 2.49 20.04 -0.87
C PRO A 399 3.14 19.89 -2.25
N ASN A 400 4.47 19.85 -2.30
CA ASN A 400 5.25 19.71 -3.53
C ASN A 400 6.58 18.98 -3.25
N PRO A 401 7.33 18.56 -4.29
CA PRO A 401 8.62 17.87 -4.12
C PRO A 401 9.64 18.68 -3.30
N ALA A 402 9.70 20.01 -3.49
CA ALA A 402 10.68 20.87 -2.84
C ALA A 402 10.46 21.04 -1.33
N SER A 403 9.23 20.79 -0.85
CA SER A 403 8.86 20.85 0.58
C SER A 403 9.24 19.60 1.36
N ARG A 404 9.69 18.53 0.70
CA ARG A 404 10.09 17.29 1.35
C ARG A 404 11.45 17.46 2.02
N ASP A 405 11.45 17.38 3.36
CA ASP A 405 12.59 17.75 4.19
C ASP A 405 13.25 16.52 4.84
N TYR A 406 13.85 15.68 4.01
CA TYR A 406 14.59 14.48 4.40
C TYR A 406 15.58 14.06 3.31
N ASP A 407 16.58 13.25 3.67
CA ASP A 407 17.45 12.55 2.73
C ASP A 407 16.99 11.11 2.47
N LEU A 408 16.56 10.43 3.54
CA LEU A 408 15.98 9.10 3.53
C LEU A 408 14.67 9.14 4.29
N ASN A 409 13.64 8.47 3.77
CA ASN A 409 12.32 8.40 4.42
C ASN A 409 11.80 6.97 4.41
N PHE A 410 10.95 6.62 5.36
CA PHE A 410 10.20 5.37 5.41
C PHE A 410 8.76 5.64 5.00
N ASP A 411 8.33 5.03 3.90
CA ASP A 411 7.03 5.25 3.28
C ASP A 411 6.41 3.91 2.88
N GLY A 412 5.17 3.92 2.40
CA GLY A 412 4.48 2.70 2.01
C GLY A 412 3.47 2.90 0.90
N TRP A 413 3.15 1.79 0.25
CA TRP A 413 2.16 1.75 -0.82
C TRP A 413 1.26 0.53 -0.69
N VAL A 414 -0.01 0.70 -1.03
CA VAL A 414 -1.02 -0.37 -1.08
C VAL A 414 -1.59 -0.44 -2.48
N GLY A 415 -1.56 -1.62 -3.09
CA GLY A 415 -2.13 -1.82 -4.42
C GLY A 415 -3.64 -1.57 -4.45
N ASP A 416 -4.11 -0.87 -5.47
CA ASP A 416 -5.50 -0.46 -5.64
C ASP A 416 -6.30 -1.40 -6.56
N TYR A 417 -5.63 -2.14 -7.44
CA TYR A 417 -6.25 -3.05 -8.41
C TYR A 417 -5.30 -4.19 -8.78
N GLN A 418 -5.82 -5.20 -9.48
CA GLN A 418 -5.15 -6.47 -9.75
C GLN A 418 -4.23 -6.41 -10.99
N ASP A 419 -3.20 -5.57 -10.93
CA ASP A 419 -2.14 -5.49 -11.95
C ASP A 419 -0.87 -4.90 -11.33
N PRO A 420 0.34 -5.36 -11.69
CA PRO A 420 1.60 -4.81 -11.15
C PRO A 420 1.77 -3.31 -11.34
N SER A 421 1.12 -2.72 -12.35
CA SER A 421 1.14 -1.28 -12.59
C SER A 421 0.67 -0.47 -11.38
N THR A 422 -0.23 -1.01 -10.55
CA THR A 422 -0.71 -0.32 -9.35
C THR A 422 0.41 0.01 -8.35
N TYR A 423 1.50 -0.75 -8.37
CA TYR A 423 2.68 -0.52 -7.52
C TYR A 423 3.79 0.26 -8.23
N LEU A 424 3.90 0.14 -9.56
CA LEU A 424 5.07 0.62 -10.30
C LEU A 424 4.79 1.93 -11.04
N ASP A 425 3.61 2.09 -11.64
CA ASP A 425 3.23 3.31 -12.37
C ASP A 425 3.22 4.59 -11.51
N PRO A 426 2.91 4.56 -10.18
CA PRO A 426 3.01 5.75 -9.35
C PRO A 426 4.37 6.47 -9.36
N PHE A 427 5.45 5.78 -9.70
CA PHE A 427 6.81 6.32 -9.78
C PHE A 427 7.27 6.64 -11.20
N ASN A 428 6.35 6.62 -12.18
CA ASN A 428 6.62 7.02 -13.56
C ASN A 428 7.12 8.47 -13.62
N ALA A 429 8.19 8.70 -14.36
CA ALA A 429 8.83 10.02 -14.41
C ALA A 429 8.11 11.06 -15.28
N GLU A 430 7.05 10.69 -16.01
CA GLU A 430 6.26 11.63 -16.81
C GLU A 430 4.97 12.10 -16.10
N ASP A 431 4.26 11.18 -15.45
CA ASP A 431 2.94 11.44 -14.88
C ASP A 431 2.68 10.70 -13.55
N GLY A 432 3.68 10.01 -12.99
CA GLY A 432 3.58 9.31 -11.72
C GLY A 432 3.42 10.29 -10.55
N PHE A 433 2.27 10.24 -9.89
CA PHE A 433 1.97 11.17 -8.79
C PHE A 433 2.86 10.98 -7.55
N TYR A 434 3.57 9.85 -7.45
CA TYR A 434 4.48 9.54 -6.35
C TYR A 434 5.96 9.83 -6.66
N LEU A 435 6.28 10.33 -7.87
CA LEU A 435 7.62 10.82 -8.22
C LEU A 435 8.13 11.87 -7.22
N LYS A 436 7.21 12.62 -6.63
CA LYS A 436 7.48 13.64 -5.61
C LYS A 436 8.21 13.13 -4.36
N ILE A 437 8.13 11.84 -4.00
CA ILE A 437 8.87 11.32 -2.83
C ILE A 437 10.38 11.32 -3.03
N PHE A 438 10.82 11.32 -4.28
CA PHE A 438 12.24 11.48 -4.65
C PHE A 438 12.69 12.95 -4.70
N GLY A 439 11.83 13.91 -4.34
CA GLY A 439 12.09 15.34 -4.49
C GLY A 439 12.02 15.82 -5.93
N LEU A 440 11.37 15.08 -6.82
CA LEU A 440 11.32 15.34 -8.26
C LEU A 440 9.93 15.79 -8.72
N ASP A 441 9.97 16.78 -9.62
CA ASP A 441 8.86 17.17 -10.49
C ASP A 441 9.16 16.76 -11.92
N ALA A 442 8.18 16.13 -12.59
CA ALA A 442 8.34 15.61 -13.93
C ALA A 442 8.72 16.67 -14.97
N LYS A 443 8.28 17.91 -14.81
CA LYS A 443 8.53 19.00 -15.78
C LYS A 443 9.81 19.79 -15.46
N GLU A 444 10.09 19.99 -14.17
CA GLU A 444 11.18 20.86 -13.72
C GLU A 444 12.53 20.13 -13.64
N ASN A 445 12.54 18.79 -13.49
CA ASN A 445 13.76 18.05 -13.19
C ASN A 445 14.18 17.06 -14.29
N GLN A 446 13.92 17.35 -15.55
CA GLN A 446 14.16 16.46 -16.69
C GLN A 446 15.61 15.97 -16.80
N GLU A 447 16.61 16.82 -16.59
CA GLU A 447 18.02 16.44 -16.64
C GLU A 447 18.40 15.46 -15.51
N LEU A 448 17.89 15.70 -14.31
CA LEU A 448 18.14 14.82 -13.16
C LEU A 448 17.42 13.48 -13.32
N ILE A 449 16.18 13.48 -13.80
CA ILE A 449 15.39 12.28 -14.15
C ILE A 449 16.21 11.41 -15.12
N LYS A 450 16.74 12.01 -16.18
CA LYS A 450 17.56 11.32 -17.17
C LYS A 450 18.88 10.81 -16.59
N SER A 451 19.55 11.61 -15.76
CA SER A 451 20.81 11.19 -15.12
C SER A 451 20.66 10.03 -14.16
N LEU A 452 19.49 9.87 -13.56
CA LEU A 452 19.11 8.75 -12.69
C LEU A 452 18.62 7.52 -13.49
N GLY A 453 18.38 7.67 -14.81
CA GLY A 453 17.82 6.62 -15.67
C GLY A 453 16.31 6.39 -15.44
N LEU A 454 15.61 7.31 -14.79
CA LEU A 454 14.15 7.20 -14.58
C LEU A 454 13.35 7.29 -15.89
N ASP A 455 13.93 7.85 -16.95
CA ASP A 455 13.41 7.78 -18.32
C ASP A 455 13.42 6.34 -18.85
N THR A 456 14.45 5.56 -18.55
CA THR A 456 14.51 4.12 -18.86
C THR A 456 13.43 3.37 -18.10
N TYR A 457 13.26 3.64 -16.80
CA TYR A 457 12.17 3.06 -16.00
C TYR A 457 10.80 3.37 -16.61
N THR A 458 10.55 4.62 -16.93
CA THR A 458 9.31 5.06 -17.60
C THR A 458 9.06 4.31 -18.91
N LYS A 459 10.12 4.09 -19.71
CA LYS A 459 10.03 3.30 -20.95
C LYS A 459 9.62 1.86 -20.67
N LEU A 460 10.21 1.21 -19.67
CA LEU A 460 9.82 -0.15 -19.25
C LEU A 460 8.35 -0.23 -18.84
N LEU A 461 7.87 0.75 -18.06
CA LEU A 461 6.46 0.83 -17.67
C LEU A 461 5.53 0.99 -18.89
N LYS A 462 5.89 1.85 -19.84
CA LYS A 462 5.11 2.06 -21.07
C LYS A 462 5.06 0.79 -21.94
N GLU A 463 6.18 0.10 -22.08
CA GLU A 463 6.24 -1.16 -22.82
C GLU A 463 5.41 -2.27 -22.16
N ALA A 464 5.40 -2.32 -20.82
CA ALA A 464 4.55 -3.22 -20.06
C ALA A 464 3.07 -2.83 -20.18
N GLY A 465 2.75 -1.55 -20.02
CA GLY A 465 1.39 -1.01 -20.14
C GLY A 465 0.78 -1.18 -21.54
N ALA A 466 1.60 -1.17 -22.59
CA ALA A 466 1.16 -1.40 -23.96
C ALA A 466 0.90 -2.88 -24.30
N GLU A 467 1.42 -3.81 -23.49
CA GLU A 467 1.13 -5.22 -23.66
C GLU A 467 -0.25 -5.54 -23.12
N ASN A 468 -1.21 -5.70 -24.01
CA ASN A 468 -2.63 -5.93 -23.70
C ASN A 468 -3.21 -7.18 -24.37
N LYS A 469 -2.36 -8.00 -25.00
CA LYS A 469 -2.75 -9.23 -25.70
C LYS A 469 -2.35 -10.49 -24.94
N ASP A 470 -1.27 -10.40 -24.17
CA ASP A 470 -0.69 -11.50 -23.40
C ASP A 470 -0.39 -11.04 -21.98
N VAL A 471 -1.22 -11.50 -21.03
CA VAL A 471 -1.12 -11.10 -19.61
C VAL A 471 0.18 -11.56 -18.99
N ALA A 472 0.66 -12.77 -19.32
CA ALA A 472 1.92 -13.28 -18.77
C ALA A 472 3.10 -12.44 -19.26
N LYS A 473 3.12 -12.09 -20.53
CA LYS A 473 4.14 -11.22 -21.12
C LYS A 473 4.07 -9.79 -20.56
N ARG A 474 2.87 -9.28 -20.31
CA ARG A 474 2.67 -8.00 -19.60
C ARG A 474 3.33 -8.02 -18.23
N TYR A 475 3.07 -9.05 -17.44
CA TYR A 475 3.63 -9.19 -16.10
C TYR A 475 5.15 -9.42 -16.13
N GLU A 476 5.67 -10.14 -17.13
CA GLU A 476 7.11 -10.29 -17.33
C GLU A 476 7.81 -8.94 -17.57
N LYS A 477 7.20 -8.04 -18.36
CA LYS A 477 7.73 -6.69 -18.58
C LYS A 477 7.67 -5.82 -17.33
N TYR A 478 6.59 -5.92 -16.53
CA TYR A 478 6.56 -5.26 -15.23
C TYR A 478 7.60 -5.81 -14.25
N ALA A 479 7.90 -7.11 -14.31
CA ALA A 479 8.98 -7.69 -13.52
C ALA A 479 10.35 -7.12 -13.88
N GLU A 480 10.58 -6.75 -15.15
CA GLU A 480 11.78 -6.05 -15.59
C GLU A 480 11.87 -4.63 -15.01
N ALA A 481 10.74 -3.89 -15.01
CA ALA A 481 10.67 -2.57 -14.36
C ALA A 481 10.93 -2.66 -12.85
N GLN A 482 10.36 -3.67 -12.16
CA GLN A 482 10.64 -3.91 -10.74
C GLN A 482 12.12 -4.24 -10.50
N ALA A 483 12.75 -5.06 -11.35
CA ALA A 483 14.16 -5.39 -11.26
C ALA A 483 15.05 -4.14 -11.44
N TRP A 484 14.69 -3.26 -12.38
CA TRP A 484 15.35 -1.98 -12.56
C TRP A 484 15.29 -1.12 -11.30
N MET A 485 14.11 -1.03 -10.66
CA MET A 485 13.91 -0.24 -9.44
C MET A 485 14.78 -0.77 -8.28
N ILE A 486 14.85 -2.08 -8.12
CA ILE A 486 15.72 -2.74 -7.12
C ILE A 486 17.18 -2.42 -7.40
N ASP A 487 17.64 -2.60 -8.63
CA ASP A 487 19.03 -2.37 -9.02
C ASP A 487 19.46 -0.92 -8.79
N ASN A 488 18.56 0.04 -9.03
CA ASN A 488 18.86 1.46 -8.77
C ASN A 488 18.73 1.85 -7.29
N SER A 489 18.13 1.01 -6.46
CA SER A 489 17.97 1.21 -5.01
C SER A 489 17.43 2.60 -4.63
N LEU A 490 16.56 3.16 -5.48
CA LEU A 490 15.81 4.39 -5.17
C LEU A 490 14.71 4.12 -4.15
N ILE A 491 14.13 2.92 -4.23
CA ILE A 491 13.20 2.32 -3.27
C ILE A 491 13.83 1.03 -2.75
N MET A 492 13.87 0.90 -1.44
CA MET A 492 14.43 -0.26 -0.74
C MET A 492 13.30 -0.92 0.05
N SER A 493 12.63 -1.91 -0.55
CA SER A 493 11.54 -2.65 0.08
C SER A 493 11.97 -3.27 1.40
N THR A 494 11.10 -3.25 2.40
CA THR A 494 11.45 -3.60 3.78
C THR A 494 10.47 -4.60 4.37
N MET A 495 9.19 -4.27 4.45
CA MET A 495 8.19 -5.09 5.14
C MET A 495 6.78 -4.87 4.55
N SER A 496 5.87 -5.74 4.96
CA SER A 496 4.43 -5.59 4.74
C SER A 496 3.70 -5.44 6.06
N ASN A 497 2.42 -5.13 6.03
CA ASN A 497 1.57 -5.39 7.18
C ASN A 497 1.30 -6.89 7.31
N GLY A 498 0.87 -7.32 8.51
CA GLY A 498 0.68 -8.72 8.81
C GLY A 498 1.98 -9.39 9.31
N GLY A 499 1.98 -10.71 9.38
CA GLY A 499 3.06 -11.46 10.05
C GLY A 499 3.11 -11.23 11.56
N THR A 500 2.15 -10.49 12.13
CA THR A 500 2.12 -10.08 13.53
C THR A 500 1.36 -11.06 14.41
N ALA A 501 1.78 -11.15 15.67
CA ALA A 501 1.19 -12.05 16.66
C ALA A 501 -0.18 -11.52 17.15
N SER A 502 -1.15 -12.40 17.26
CA SER A 502 -2.48 -12.08 17.81
C SER A 502 -3.13 -13.27 18.49
N VAL A 503 -4.10 -13.00 19.36
CA VAL A 503 -5.10 -13.98 19.83
C VAL A 503 -6.45 -13.55 19.28
N THR A 504 -7.25 -14.51 18.79
CA THR A 504 -8.47 -14.20 18.07
C THR A 504 -9.56 -15.25 18.26
N LYS A 505 -10.82 -14.81 18.22
CA LYS A 505 -12.02 -15.64 18.09
C LYS A 505 -12.60 -15.63 16.68
N VAL A 506 -11.98 -14.87 15.75
CA VAL A 506 -12.37 -14.89 14.35
C VAL A 506 -11.94 -16.21 13.74
N THR A 507 -12.90 -16.96 13.21
CA THR A 507 -12.63 -18.24 12.53
C THR A 507 -11.61 -18.01 11.39
N PRO A 508 -10.51 -18.76 11.33
CA PRO A 508 -9.44 -18.51 10.36
C PRO A 508 -9.95 -18.47 8.92
N PHE A 509 -9.44 -17.52 8.16
CA PHE A 509 -9.75 -17.31 6.73
C PHE A 509 -11.23 -17.06 6.38
N THR A 510 -12.06 -16.67 7.36
CA THR A 510 -13.41 -16.14 7.11
C THR A 510 -13.43 -14.62 7.00
N ARG A 511 -12.40 -13.94 7.49
CA ARG A 511 -12.14 -12.52 7.18
C ARG A 511 -11.66 -12.42 5.74
N ALA A 512 -12.12 -11.41 5.02
CA ALA A 512 -11.62 -11.14 3.68
C ALA A 512 -10.10 -10.93 3.73
N TYR A 513 -9.41 -11.64 2.87
CA TYR A 513 -7.97 -11.56 2.72
C TYR A 513 -7.63 -11.67 1.24
N SER A 514 -7.00 -10.63 0.69
CA SER A 514 -6.57 -10.62 -0.70
C SER A 514 -5.23 -9.88 -0.82
N LEU A 515 -4.31 -10.43 -1.59
CA LEU A 515 -3.13 -9.69 -2.09
C LEU A 515 -3.49 -8.81 -3.29
N VAL A 516 -4.67 -9.00 -3.87
CA VAL A 516 -5.06 -8.39 -5.15
C VAL A 516 -6.42 -7.70 -5.05
N GLY A 517 -6.51 -6.55 -5.66
CA GLY A 517 -7.71 -5.97 -6.23
C GLY A 517 -8.68 -5.25 -5.33
N ILE A 518 -8.72 -5.45 -4.03
CA ILE A 518 -9.69 -4.79 -3.16
C ILE A 518 -8.97 -3.97 -2.09
N LYS A 519 -8.99 -2.65 -2.25
CA LYS A 519 -8.53 -1.74 -1.21
C LYS A 519 -9.56 -1.74 -0.07
N GLY A 520 -9.10 -1.97 1.18
CA GLY A 520 -9.98 -2.02 2.35
C GLY A 520 -10.66 -3.37 2.61
N ASP A 521 -10.17 -4.46 2.00
CA ASP A 521 -10.64 -5.83 2.25
C ASP A 521 -10.65 -6.22 3.74
N GLY A 522 -9.72 -5.67 4.52
CA GLY A 522 -9.68 -5.85 5.97
C GLY A 522 -10.94 -5.39 6.72
N ASN A 523 -11.73 -4.51 6.12
CA ASN A 523 -12.99 -3.99 6.67
C ASN A 523 -14.23 -4.69 6.08
N ASN A 524 -14.06 -5.76 5.33
CA ASN A 524 -15.17 -6.55 4.80
C ASN A 524 -15.59 -7.62 5.81
N TYR A 525 -16.63 -7.35 6.57
CA TYR A 525 -17.14 -8.24 7.64
C TYR A 525 -18.21 -9.24 7.16
N LYS A 526 -18.63 -9.18 5.89
CA LYS A 526 -19.76 -9.96 5.34
C LYS A 526 -19.64 -11.47 5.61
N TYR A 527 -18.47 -12.04 5.37
CA TYR A 527 -18.24 -13.49 5.47
C TYR A 527 -17.56 -13.90 6.78
N MET A 528 -17.21 -12.93 7.63
CA MET A 528 -16.53 -13.18 8.88
C MET A 528 -17.39 -14.04 9.82
N ARG A 529 -16.75 -14.98 10.49
CA ARG A 529 -17.36 -15.87 11.47
C ARG A 529 -16.62 -15.75 12.80
N LEU A 530 -17.36 -15.87 13.89
CA LEU A 530 -16.79 -15.95 15.23
C LEU A 530 -17.01 -17.32 15.83
N GLN A 531 -16.03 -17.80 16.60
CA GLN A 531 -16.15 -18.96 17.47
C GLN A 531 -16.07 -18.55 18.95
N LYS A 532 -16.54 -19.43 19.84
CA LYS A 532 -16.62 -19.15 21.27
C LYS A 532 -15.25 -19.01 21.92
N ASP A 533 -14.37 -19.97 21.62
CA ASP A 533 -13.05 -20.07 22.23
C ASP A 533 -11.97 -19.44 21.31
N PRO A 534 -10.83 -19.00 21.84
CA PRO A 534 -9.72 -18.54 21.03
C PRO A 534 -9.26 -19.60 20.02
N VAL A 535 -8.93 -19.16 18.82
CA VAL A 535 -8.38 -20.00 17.75
C VAL A 535 -7.06 -20.61 18.21
N THR A 536 -6.89 -21.93 18.01
CA THR A 536 -5.61 -22.59 18.28
C THR A 536 -4.67 -22.50 17.08
N LYS A 537 -3.35 -22.60 17.32
CA LYS A 537 -2.33 -22.72 16.25
C LYS A 537 -2.68 -23.82 15.27
N LYS A 538 -3.07 -24.99 15.78
CA LYS A 538 -3.46 -26.14 14.94
C LYS A 538 -4.63 -25.80 14.02
N GLN A 539 -5.69 -25.19 14.56
CA GLN A 539 -6.84 -24.76 13.74
C GLN A 539 -6.42 -23.75 12.67
N PHE A 540 -5.55 -22.81 13.03
CA PHE A 540 -5.05 -21.80 12.11
C PHE A 540 -4.22 -22.43 10.98
N ASP A 541 -3.28 -23.32 11.31
CA ASP A 541 -2.39 -23.96 10.34
C ASP A 541 -3.14 -24.87 9.37
N GLU A 542 -4.11 -25.66 9.87
CA GLU A 542 -4.99 -26.50 9.05
C GLU A 542 -5.85 -25.66 8.08
N ALA A 543 -6.43 -24.55 8.59
CA ALA A 543 -7.22 -23.65 7.77
C ALA A 543 -6.36 -22.89 6.75
N LYS A 544 -5.12 -22.53 7.12
CA LYS A 544 -4.15 -21.90 6.22
C LYS A 544 -3.82 -22.79 5.03
N ALA A 545 -3.47 -24.05 5.28
CA ALA A 545 -3.13 -25.00 4.21
C ALA A 545 -4.28 -25.18 3.22
N LYS A 546 -5.53 -25.29 3.72
CA LYS A 546 -6.72 -25.37 2.88
C LYS A 546 -6.93 -24.08 2.06
N TRP A 547 -6.80 -22.93 2.70
CA TRP A 547 -6.96 -21.62 2.05
C TRP A 547 -5.90 -21.39 0.95
N GLU A 548 -4.65 -21.78 1.19
CA GLU A 548 -3.58 -21.66 0.20
C GLU A 548 -3.89 -22.48 -1.07
N GLU A 549 -4.44 -23.68 -0.93
CA GLU A 549 -4.86 -24.50 -2.07
C GLU A 549 -6.04 -23.88 -2.82
N GLU A 550 -7.05 -23.40 -2.08
CA GLU A 550 -8.24 -22.75 -2.67
C GLU A 550 -7.87 -21.43 -3.34
N SER A 551 -6.99 -20.64 -2.71
CA SER A 551 -6.49 -19.35 -3.24
C SER A 551 -5.73 -19.53 -4.55
N LYS A 552 -4.87 -20.54 -4.65
CA LYS A 552 -4.16 -20.88 -5.88
C LYS A 552 -5.12 -21.14 -7.03
N LYS A 553 -6.14 -21.98 -6.81
CA LYS A 553 -7.17 -22.26 -7.82
C LYS A 553 -7.97 -21.03 -8.21
N ALA A 554 -8.27 -20.13 -7.25
CA ALA A 554 -9.00 -18.89 -7.51
C ALA A 554 -8.16 -17.91 -8.33
N ILE A 555 -6.85 -17.79 -8.06
CA ILE A 555 -5.93 -16.96 -8.83
C ILE A 555 -5.83 -17.46 -10.28
N GLU A 556 -5.65 -18.76 -10.49
CA GLU A 556 -5.62 -19.37 -11.84
C GLU A 556 -6.91 -19.12 -12.62
N LYS A 557 -8.06 -19.20 -11.94
CA LYS A 557 -9.37 -18.90 -12.55
C LYS A 557 -9.48 -17.41 -12.94
N SER A 558 -9.13 -16.50 -12.04
CA SER A 558 -9.17 -15.05 -12.27
C SER A 558 -8.26 -14.65 -13.42
N GLN A 559 -7.07 -15.24 -13.53
CA GLN A 559 -6.14 -14.96 -14.61
C GLN A 559 -6.72 -15.39 -15.99
N LYS A 560 -7.37 -16.55 -16.05
CA LYS A 560 -8.06 -17.01 -17.27
C LYS A 560 -9.22 -16.08 -17.65
N GLU A 561 -9.95 -15.56 -16.69
CA GLU A 561 -11.00 -14.56 -16.92
C GLU A 561 -10.40 -13.27 -17.51
N PHE A 562 -9.29 -12.77 -17.01
CA PHE A 562 -8.59 -11.62 -17.59
C PHE A 562 -8.14 -11.86 -19.02
N GLU A 563 -7.57 -13.03 -19.30
CA GLU A 563 -7.19 -13.41 -20.66
C GLU A 563 -8.39 -13.42 -21.61
N SER A 564 -9.60 -13.76 -21.13
CA SER A 564 -10.81 -13.74 -21.95
C SER A 564 -11.27 -12.32 -22.29
N HIS A 565 -10.98 -11.33 -21.45
CA HIS A 565 -11.33 -9.92 -21.69
C HIS A 565 -10.39 -9.22 -22.69
N ILE A 566 -9.27 -9.82 -23.01
CA ILE A 566 -8.28 -9.29 -23.95
C ILE A 566 -8.59 -9.71 -25.41
N LYS A 567 -9.39 -10.73 -25.58
CA LYS A 567 -9.82 -11.24 -26.91
C LYS A 567 -10.97 -10.41 -27.46
#